data_30467e9b1bc030e65fefa66f73bacec5
#
_entry.id   30467e9b1bc030e65fefa66f73bacec5
#
_cell.length_a   1.000
_cell.length_b   1.000
_cell.length_c   1.000
_cell.angle_alpha   90.00
_cell.angle_beta   90.00
_cell.angle_gamma   90.00
#
_symmetry.space_group_name_H-M   'P 1'
#
loop_
_entity.id
_entity.type
_entity.pdbx_description
1 polymer ?
#
loop_
_entity_poly.entity_id
_entity_poly.type
_entity_poly.pdbx_seq_one_letter_code
_entity_poly.pdbx_strand_id
1 'polypeptide(L)'
;MTGTIDFTMMYVTHNAFRRDLDRLAAAAGDPAGTGRIRAGWENFKTQLHLHHSVEDSHLWPRLQRAVTGPDDLVLLEQMEAEHALIDPLLAAVDTAMADPGGTRGPTGPSDPGGPTLAEALRELSTALGLHLEHEEADALPLIQKVLTPADWKAFASEMRRRQGFKGAAVYVPWILDGAPNEERRRFLGALPAPVTLLNRLLWQPRYLRLGFWGAGS
;
A
#
# COMPACT_ATOMS: atom_id res chain seq x y z
N MET A 1 16.40 -14.63 -24.05
CA MET A 1 16.93 -13.99 -22.83
C MET A 1 15.83 -13.11 -22.29
N THR A 2 15.29 -13.42 -21.13
CA THR A 2 14.36 -12.54 -20.41
C THR A 2 15.14 -11.31 -19.99
N GLY A 3 14.73 -10.10 -20.44
CA GLY A 3 15.35 -8.86 -20.00
C GLY A 3 15.12 -8.62 -18.51
N THR A 4 15.93 -7.76 -17.88
CA THR A 4 15.76 -7.41 -16.46
C THR A 4 14.51 -6.54 -16.28
N ILE A 5 13.61 -6.93 -15.37
CA ILE A 5 12.47 -6.15 -14.94
C ILE A 5 12.93 -5.14 -13.88
N ASP A 6 12.47 -3.90 -14.00
CA ASP A 6 12.69 -2.86 -13.00
C ASP A 6 11.51 -2.83 -12.00
N PHE A 7 11.76 -3.24 -10.76
CA PHE A 7 10.78 -3.25 -9.68
C PHE A 7 10.78 -1.96 -8.85
N THR A 8 11.44 -0.89 -9.28
CA THR A 8 11.51 0.38 -8.52
C THR A 8 10.14 0.85 -8.06
N MET A 9 9.12 0.80 -8.96
CA MET A 9 7.77 1.25 -8.61
C MET A 9 7.12 0.39 -7.51
N MET A 10 7.37 -0.92 -7.49
CA MET A 10 6.90 -1.83 -6.46
C MET A 10 7.50 -1.45 -5.10
N TYR A 11 8.82 -1.43 -5.01
CA TYR A 11 9.52 -1.10 -3.75
C TYR A 11 9.16 0.28 -3.19
N VAL A 12 9.06 1.32 -4.03
CA VAL A 12 8.70 2.66 -3.51
C VAL A 12 7.25 2.72 -3.02
N THR A 13 6.33 1.92 -3.62
CA THR A 13 4.95 1.80 -3.17
C THR A 13 4.88 1.07 -1.82
N HIS A 14 5.57 -0.05 -1.69
CA HIS A 14 5.67 -0.80 -0.43
C HIS A 14 6.27 0.07 0.70
N ASN A 15 7.34 0.81 0.40
CA ASN A 15 7.93 1.73 1.37
C ASN A 15 6.97 2.86 1.77
N ALA A 16 6.12 3.33 0.87
CA ALA A 16 5.10 4.31 1.21
C ALA A 16 4.04 3.71 2.15
N PHE A 17 3.61 2.46 1.94
CA PHE A 17 2.73 1.77 2.88
C PHE A 17 3.37 1.60 4.26
N ARG A 18 4.62 1.16 4.34
CA ARG A 18 5.35 1.04 5.62
C ARG A 18 5.42 2.38 6.36
N ARG A 19 5.79 3.46 5.66
CA ARG A 19 5.83 4.83 6.25
C ARG A 19 4.47 5.28 6.78
N ASP A 20 3.39 4.97 6.07
CA ASP A 20 2.05 5.35 6.50
C ASP A 20 1.59 4.54 7.71
N LEU A 21 1.91 3.24 7.78
CA LEU A 21 1.66 2.43 8.98
C LEU A 21 2.42 2.97 10.20
N ASP A 22 3.69 3.39 10.04
CA ASP A 22 4.46 4.02 11.11
C ASP A 22 3.81 5.31 11.61
N ARG A 23 3.31 6.15 10.69
CA ARG A 23 2.58 7.40 11.02
C ARG A 23 1.28 7.12 11.75
N LEU A 24 0.53 6.12 11.31
CA LEU A 24 -0.72 5.69 11.94
C LEU A 24 -0.46 5.17 13.36
N ALA A 25 0.56 4.33 13.52
CA ALA A 25 0.96 3.79 14.83
C ALA A 25 1.39 4.90 15.80
N ALA A 26 2.19 5.86 15.32
CA ALA A 26 2.62 7.01 16.12
C ALA A 26 1.45 7.89 16.60
N ALA A 27 0.41 8.03 15.77
CA ALA A 27 -0.76 8.86 16.08
C ALA A 27 -1.82 8.14 16.91
N ALA A 28 -1.82 6.80 16.96
CA ALA A 28 -2.82 6.01 17.68
C ALA A 28 -2.83 6.23 19.20
N GLY A 29 -1.72 6.69 19.75
CA GLY A 29 -1.58 7.03 21.18
C GLY A 29 -2.14 8.41 21.58
N ASP A 30 -2.52 9.25 20.60
CA ASP A 30 -3.05 10.60 20.83
C ASP A 30 -4.52 10.67 20.40
N PRO A 31 -5.49 10.79 21.33
CA PRO A 31 -6.92 10.92 20.98
C PRO A 31 -7.21 12.11 20.05
N ALA A 32 -6.43 13.21 20.16
CA ALA A 32 -6.53 14.34 19.24
C ALA A 32 -5.90 14.04 17.87
N GLY A 33 -5.00 13.05 17.80
CA GLY A 33 -4.32 12.59 16.59
C GLY A 33 -5.27 11.85 15.63
N THR A 34 -6.20 11.07 16.17
CA THR A 34 -7.11 10.21 15.37
C THR A 34 -7.89 11.00 14.32
N GLY A 35 -8.40 12.19 14.65
CA GLY A 35 -9.10 13.05 13.69
C GLY A 35 -8.18 13.58 12.58
N ARG A 36 -6.90 13.80 12.89
CA ARG A 36 -5.91 14.35 11.97
C ARG A 36 -5.42 13.33 10.94
N ILE A 37 -5.37 12.06 11.31
CA ILE A 37 -4.86 10.99 10.44
C ILE A 37 -5.93 10.35 9.55
N ARG A 38 -7.21 10.68 9.75
CA ARG A 38 -8.31 10.07 8.97
C ARG A 38 -8.13 10.22 7.46
N ALA A 39 -7.71 11.39 6.99
CA ALA A 39 -7.48 11.61 5.56
C ALA A 39 -6.31 10.79 5.02
N GLY A 40 -5.23 10.65 5.81
CA GLY A 40 -4.11 9.76 5.50
C GLY A 40 -4.52 8.30 5.45
N TRP A 41 -5.32 7.87 6.41
CA TRP A 41 -5.90 6.51 6.44
C TRP A 41 -6.75 6.20 5.20
N GLU A 42 -7.64 7.11 4.80
CA GLU A 42 -8.47 6.92 3.59
C GLU A 42 -7.62 6.86 2.32
N ASN A 43 -6.56 7.67 2.23
CA ASN A 43 -5.60 7.56 1.13
C ASN A 43 -4.86 6.23 1.16
N PHE A 44 -4.36 5.81 2.32
CA PHE A 44 -3.68 4.52 2.50
C PHE A 44 -4.55 3.36 1.99
N LYS A 45 -5.80 3.25 2.45
CA LYS A 45 -6.74 2.22 1.99
C LYS A 45 -6.98 2.27 0.48
N THR A 46 -7.15 3.47 -0.07
CA THR A 46 -7.36 3.66 -1.51
C THR A 46 -6.19 3.15 -2.33
N GLN A 47 -4.95 3.48 -1.93
CA GLN A 47 -3.76 3.05 -2.64
C GLN A 47 -3.53 1.54 -2.48
N LEU A 48 -3.73 0.99 -1.28
CA LEU A 48 -3.56 -0.44 -0.99
C LEU A 48 -4.58 -1.28 -1.77
N HIS A 49 -5.86 -0.90 -1.71
CA HIS A 49 -6.90 -1.61 -2.46
C HIS A 49 -6.64 -1.60 -3.97
N LEU A 50 -6.20 -0.47 -4.53
CA LEU A 50 -5.84 -0.40 -5.95
C LEU A 50 -4.65 -1.33 -6.26
N HIS A 51 -3.61 -1.32 -5.42
CA HIS A 51 -2.41 -2.13 -5.55
C HIS A 51 -2.78 -3.61 -5.59
N HIS A 52 -3.35 -4.16 -4.53
CA HIS A 52 -3.74 -5.56 -4.44
C HIS A 52 -4.76 -5.97 -5.53
N SER A 53 -5.78 -5.14 -5.82
CA SER A 53 -6.78 -5.48 -6.84
C SER A 53 -6.21 -5.62 -8.25
N VAL A 54 -5.14 -4.90 -8.57
CA VAL A 54 -4.46 -5.04 -9.87
C VAL A 54 -3.56 -6.27 -9.87
N GLU A 55 -2.91 -6.59 -8.78
CA GLU A 55 -2.12 -7.82 -8.62
C GLU A 55 -3.02 -9.04 -8.78
N ASP A 56 -4.10 -9.12 -8.03
CA ASP A 56 -5.06 -10.23 -8.07
C ASP A 56 -5.69 -10.41 -9.45
N SER A 57 -5.98 -9.33 -10.14
CA SER A 57 -6.67 -9.42 -11.44
C SER A 57 -5.74 -9.51 -12.65
N HIS A 58 -4.46 -9.09 -12.54
CA HIS A 58 -3.58 -8.95 -13.69
C HIS A 58 -2.18 -9.54 -13.51
N LEU A 59 -1.65 -9.61 -12.30
CA LEU A 59 -0.30 -10.13 -12.04
C LEU A 59 -0.34 -11.63 -11.73
N TRP A 60 -1.03 -12.02 -10.65
CA TRP A 60 -1.10 -13.43 -10.23
C TRP A 60 -1.69 -14.34 -11.30
N PRO A 61 -2.79 -14.02 -11.98
CA PRO A 61 -3.32 -14.87 -13.05
C PRO A 61 -2.36 -15.01 -14.24
N ARG A 62 -1.46 -14.06 -14.44
CA ARG A 62 -0.45 -14.13 -15.50
C ARG A 62 0.70 -15.05 -15.10
N LEU A 63 1.13 -14.99 -13.85
CA LEU A 63 2.11 -15.90 -13.27
C LEU A 63 1.58 -17.33 -13.23
N GLN A 64 0.35 -17.56 -12.76
CA GLN A 64 -0.30 -18.88 -12.71
C GLN A 64 -0.29 -19.58 -14.08
N ARG A 65 -0.45 -18.84 -15.18
CA ARG A 65 -0.35 -19.41 -16.54
C ARG A 65 1.06 -19.71 -17.00
N ALA A 66 2.05 -19.12 -16.38
CA ALA A 66 3.45 -19.21 -16.81
C ALA A 66 4.28 -20.17 -15.97
N VAL A 67 3.86 -20.47 -14.73
CA VAL A 67 4.53 -21.41 -13.83
C VAL A 67 3.94 -22.82 -13.96
N THR A 68 4.76 -23.84 -13.69
CA THR A 68 4.35 -25.24 -13.71
C THR A 68 4.82 -25.99 -12.47
N GLY A 69 5.72 -25.36 -11.69
CA GLY A 69 6.24 -25.94 -10.45
C GLY A 69 5.20 -25.90 -9.33
N PRO A 70 5.03 -26.97 -8.54
CA PRO A 70 4.08 -26.98 -7.43
C PRO A 70 4.40 -25.90 -6.38
N ASP A 71 5.67 -25.67 -6.07
CA ASP A 71 6.09 -24.67 -5.09
C ASP A 71 5.76 -23.25 -5.56
N ASP A 72 5.94 -22.95 -6.87
CA ASP A 72 5.57 -21.67 -7.45
C ASP A 72 4.05 -21.43 -7.38
N LEU A 73 3.23 -22.47 -7.58
CA LEU A 73 1.76 -22.39 -7.45
C LEU A 73 1.33 -22.13 -6.01
N VAL A 74 1.97 -22.83 -5.05
CA VAL A 74 1.71 -22.61 -3.62
C VAL A 74 2.05 -21.17 -3.22
N LEU A 75 3.15 -20.60 -3.70
CA LEU A 75 3.50 -19.21 -3.46
C LEU A 75 2.39 -18.26 -3.94
N LEU A 76 1.83 -18.48 -5.14
CA LEU A 76 0.76 -17.62 -5.66
C LEU A 76 -0.53 -17.73 -4.85
N GLU A 77 -0.89 -18.95 -4.40
CA GLU A 77 -2.02 -19.17 -3.50
C GLU A 77 -1.81 -18.43 -2.15
N GLN A 78 -0.57 -18.39 -1.65
CA GLN A 78 -0.23 -17.67 -0.42
C GLN A 78 -0.39 -16.14 -0.62
N MET A 79 0.06 -15.56 -1.75
CA MET A 79 -0.14 -14.14 -2.05
C MET A 79 -1.63 -13.76 -2.03
N GLU A 80 -2.47 -14.53 -2.71
CA GLU A 80 -3.93 -14.30 -2.72
C GLU A 80 -4.55 -14.46 -1.32
N ALA A 81 -4.11 -15.46 -0.54
CA ALA A 81 -4.61 -15.67 0.83
C ALA A 81 -4.19 -14.54 1.78
N GLU A 82 -2.98 -14.02 1.64
CA GLU A 82 -2.48 -12.90 2.43
C GLU A 82 -3.27 -11.62 2.14
N HIS A 83 -3.60 -11.32 0.86
CA HIS A 83 -4.49 -10.22 0.51
C HIS A 83 -5.87 -10.35 1.19
N ALA A 84 -6.45 -11.54 1.16
CA ALA A 84 -7.75 -11.80 1.79
C ALA A 84 -7.73 -11.60 3.33
N LEU A 85 -6.58 -11.78 3.99
CA LEU A 85 -6.41 -11.52 5.42
C LEU A 85 -6.34 -10.02 5.76
N ILE A 86 -5.96 -9.16 4.82
CA ILE A 86 -5.77 -7.73 5.06
C ILE A 86 -7.11 -6.99 5.14
N ASP A 87 -8.09 -7.34 4.31
CA ASP A 87 -9.40 -6.66 4.29
C ASP A 87 -10.11 -6.61 5.66
N PRO A 88 -10.23 -7.72 6.42
CA PRO A 88 -10.83 -7.66 7.75
C PRO A 88 -10.02 -6.83 8.75
N LEU A 89 -8.69 -6.75 8.60
CA LEU A 89 -7.85 -5.90 9.44
C LEU A 89 -8.06 -4.40 9.13
N LEU A 90 -8.24 -4.03 7.87
CA LEU A 90 -8.63 -2.67 7.49
C LEU A 90 -9.98 -2.30 8.12
N ALA A 91 -10.95 -3.20 8.08
CA ALA A 91 -12.26 -2.99 8.69
C ALA A 91 -12.20 -2.86 10.23
N ALA A 92 -11.30 -3.60 10.89
CA ALA A 92 -11.05 -3.48 12.32
C ALA A 92 -10.48 -2.09 12.68
N VAL A 93 -9.54 -1.56 11.88
CA VAL A 93 -9.03 -0.20 12.05
C VAL A 93 -10.12 0.85 11.82
N ASP A 94 -10.96 0.70 10.78
CA ASP A 94 -12.10 1.60 10.54
C ASP A 94 -13.04 1.64 11.74
N THR A 95 -13.35 0.49 12.31
CA THR A 95 -14.21 0.36 13.49
C THR A 95 -13.60 1.05 14.70
N ALA A 96 -12.32 0.82 14.97
CA ALA A 96 -11.60 1.44 16.08
C ALA A 96 -11.43 2.97 15.89
N MET A 97 -11.26 3.45 14.66
CA MET A 97 -11.25 4.89 14.35
C MET A 97 -12.62 5.57 14.54
N ALA A 98 -13.70 4.82 14.38
CA ALA A 98 -15.07 5.35 14.58
C ALA A 98 -15.41 5.53 16.06
N ASP A 99 -14.79 4.76 16.95
CA ASP A 99 -14.97 4.84 18.42
C ASP A 99 -13.62 4.90 19.16
N PRO A 100 -12.88 6.03 19.05
CA PRO A 100 -11.54 6.17 19.63
C PRO A 100 -11.48 6.06 21.16
N GLY A 101 -12.64 6.22 21.82
CA GLY A 101 -12.74 6.18 23.27
C GLY A 101 -13.15 4.81 23.84
N GLY A 102 -13.40 3.81 22.96
CA GLY A 102 -13.88 2.50 23.41
C GLY A 102 -15.17 2.58 24.22
N THR A 103 -16.05 3.55 23.88
CA THR A 103 -17.31 3.80 24.60
C THR A 103 -18.35 2.70 24.37
N ARG A 104 -18.13 1.80 23.43
CA ARG A 104 -18.81 0.50 23.37
C ARG A 104 -18.26 -0.36 24.50
N GLY A 105 -18.78 -0.13 25.70
CA GLY A 105 -18.61 -1.07 26.79
C GLY A 105 -19.05 -2.47 26.37
N PRO A 106 -18.57 -3.51 27.07
CA PRO A 106 -18.94 -4.89 26.77
C PRO A 106 -20.45 -5.01 26.71
N THR A 107 -20.98 -5.55 25.62
CA THR A 107 -22.44 -5.77 25.44
C THR A 107 -22.93 -6.88 26.35
N GLY A 108 -22.03 -7.49 27.15
CA GLY A 108 -22.30 -8.52 28.17
C GLY A 108 -21.03 -8.95 28.88
N PRO A 109 -21.14 -9.71 29.97
CA PRO A 109 -20.00 -10.16 30.79
C PRO A 109 -18.98 -11.06 30.09
N SER A 110 -19.24 -11.45 28.83
CA SER A 110 -18.36 -12.29 28.02
C SER A 110 -17.84 -11.58 26.74
N ASP A 111 -18.14 -10.29 26.57
CA ASP A 111 -17.68 -9.53 25.40
C ASP A 111 -16.48 -8.64 25.84
N PRO A 112 -15.24 -8.97 25.42
CA PRO A 112 -14.05 -8.20 25.84
C PRO A 112 -13.99 -6.78 25.22
N GLY A 113 -14.99 -6.36 24.46
CA GLY A 113 -14.91 -5.16 23.61
C GLY A 113 -14.09 -5.42 22.34
N GLY A 114 -14.25 -4.56 21.32
CA GLY A 114 -13.42 -4.61 20.13
C GLY A 114 -11.96 -4.16 20.40
N PRO A 115 -11.02 -4.46 19.50
CA PRO A 115 -9.64 -4.03 19.64
C PRO A 115 -9.54 -2.49 19.70
N THR A 116 -8.62 -1.98 20.49
CA THR A 116 -8.24 -0.57 20.48
C THR A 116 -7.63 -0.20 19.12
N LEU A 117 -7.62 1.08 18.77
CA LEU A 117 -6.98 1.54 17.52
C LEU A 117 -5.51 1.10 17.44
N ALA A 118 -4.79 1.18 18.56
CA ALA A 118 -3.38 0.77 18.60
C ALA A 118 -3.20 -0.74 18.39
N GLU A 119 -4.10 -1.57 18.90
CA GLU A 119 -4.09 -3.02 18.69
C GLU A 119 -4.43 -3.36 17.22
N ALA A 120 -5.49 -2.79 16.68
CA ALA A 120 -5.89 -3.01 15.29
C ALA A 120 -4.80 -2.58 14.29
N LEU A 121 -4.17 -1.42 14.52
CA LEU A 121 -3.05 -0.95 13.68
C LEU A 121 -1.81 -1.84 13.81
N ARG A 122 -1.51 -2.37 15.00
CA ARG A 122 -0.39 -3.29 15.18
C ARG A 122 -0.61 -4.60 14.43
N GLU A 123 -1.82 -5.16 14.48
CA GLU A 123 -2.19 -6.36 13.73
C GLU A 123 -2.08 -6.14 12.23
N LEU A 124 -2.65 -5.04 11.73
CA LEU A 124 -2.53 -4.66 10.32
C LEU A 124 -1.07 -4.47 9.91
N SER A 125 -0.27 -3.75 10.71
CA SER A 125 1.16 -3.50 10.41
C SER A 125 1.95 -4.81 10.36
N THR A 126 1.64 -5.76 11.25
CA THR A 126 2.30 -7.06 11.25
C THR A 126 1.92 -7.86 10.01
N ALA A 127 0.62 -7.99 9.72
CA ALA A 127 0.15 -8.79 8.59
C ALA A 127 0.62 -8.21 7.24
N LEU A 128 0.42 -6.90 7.04
CA LEU A 128 0.85 -6.24 5.80
C LEU A 128 2.38 -6.22 5.68
N GLY A 129 3.11 -6.00 6.78
CA GLY A 129 4.57 -6.04 6.78
C GLY A 129 5.12 -7.39 6.32
N LEU A 130 4.58 -8.50 6.86
CA LEU A 130 4.96 -9.86 6.47
C LEU A 130 4.61 -10.15 5.00
N HIS A 131 3.41 -9.73 4.57
CA HIS A 131 3.00 -9.87 3.17
C HIS A 131 3.98 -9.15 2.22
N LEU A 132 4.27 -7.86 2.45
CA LEU A 132 5.18 -7.09 1.61
C LEU A 132 6.61 -7.67 1.60
N GLU A 133 7.09 -8.20 2.74
CA GLU A 133 8.38 -8.90 2.82
C GLU A 133 8.37 -10.21 2.02
N HIS A 134 7.32 -11.00 2.11
CA HIS A 134 7.16 -12.25 1.38
C HIS A 134 7.07 -12.01 -0.14
N GLU A 135 6.30 -11.00 -0.57
CA GLU A 135 6.26 -10.63 -1.98
C GLU A 135 7.63 -10.19 -2.49
N GLU A 136 8.33 -9.33 -1.75
CA GLU A 136 9.66 -8.84 -2.13
C GLU A 136 10.71 -9.94 -2.16
N ALA A 137 10.64 -10.92 -1.23
CA ALA A 137 11.62 -11.99 -1.09
C ALA A 137 11.42 -13.13 -2.08
N ASP A 138 10.16 -13.49 -2.40
CA ASP A 138 9.85 -14.70 -3.14
C ASP A 138 9.08 -14.43 -4.44
N ALA A 139 8.03 -13.59 -4.42
CA ALA A 139 7.21 -13.36 -5.61
C ALA A 139 7.92 -12.49 -6.66
N LEU A 140 8.63 -11.41 -6.27
CA LEU A 140 9.37 -10.59 -7.23
C LEU A 140 10.52 -11.35 -7.93
N PRO A 141 11.31 -12.21 -7.24
CA PRO A 141 12.25 -13.12 -7.91
C PRO A 141 11.58 -14.09 -8.87
N LEU A 142 10.42 -14.64 -8.52
CA LEU A 142 9.65 -15.51 -9.42
C LEU A 142 9.19 -14.73 -10.67
N ILE A 143 8.65 -13.52 -10.49
CA ILE A 143 8.28 -12.60 -11.59
C ILE A 143 9.49 -12.37 -12.51
N GLN A 144 10.66 -12.05 -11.96
CA GLN A 144 11.89 -11.84 -12.73
C GLN A 144 12.30 -13.06 -13.55
N LYS A 145 12.08 -14.26 -13.02
CA LYS A 145 12.43 -15.54 -13.65
C LYS A 145 11.47 -15.91 -14.78
N VAL A 146 10.18 -15.61 -14.62
CA VAL A 146 9.09 -16.19 -15.40
C VAL A 146 8.48 -15.20 -16.40
N LEU A 147 8.29 -13.93 -15.99
CA LEU A 147 7.66 -12.94 -16.85
C LEU A 147 8.68 -12.20 -17.73
N THR A 148 8.17 -11.68 -18.84
CA THR A 148 8.93 -10.81 -19.74
C THR A 148 8.79 -9.32 -19.31
N PRO A 149 9.72 -8.43 -19.71
CA PRO A 149 9.53 -6.99 -19.54
C PRO A 149 8.25 -6.45 -20.19
N ALA A 150 7.73 -7.11 -21.23
CA ALA A 150 6.46 -6.76 -21.87
C ALA A 150 5.27 -7.08 -20.98
N ASP A 151 5.29 -8.22 -20.28
CA ASP A 151 4.26 -8.59 -19.29
C ASP A 151 4.23 -7.61 -18.13
N TRP A 152 5.40 -7.27 -17.59
CA TRP A 152 5.53 -6.28 -16.53
C TRP A 152 5.04 -4.89 -16.95
N LYS A 153 5.38 -4.49 -18.17
CA LYS A 153 4.87 -3.23 -18.75
C LYS A 153 3.35 -3.23 -18.88
N ALA A 154 2.75 -4.37 -19.23
CA ALA A 154 1.29 -4.50 -19.31
C ALA A 154 0.65 -4.36 -17.92
N PHE A 155 1.19 -5.01 -16.90
CA PHE A 155 0.79 -4.84 -15.49
C PHE A 155 0.91 -3.36 -15.05
N ALA A 156 2.07 -2.74 -15.24
CA ALA A 156 2.30 -1.34 -14.91
C ALA A 156 1.37 -0.38 -15.68
N SER A 157 0.95 -0.75 -16.89
CA SER A 157 -0.01 0.03 -17.68
C SER A 157 -1.42 -0.07 -17.10
N GLU A 158 -1.82 -1.23 -16.60
CA GLU A 158 -3.08 -1.42 -15.90
C GLU A 158 -3.13 -0.65 -14.57
N MET A 159 -2.04 -0.69 -13.79
CA MET A 159 -1.90 0.14 -12.58
C MET A 159 -2.16 1.63 -12.91
N ARG A 160 -1.48 2.16 -13.93
CA ARG A 160 -1.67 3.56 -14.37
C ARG A 160 -3.08 3.83 -14.86
N ARG A 161 -3.68 2.91 -15.58
CA ARG A 161 -5.05 3.03 -16.10
C ARG A 161 -6.07 3.14 -14.96
N ARG A 162 -5.98 2.25 -13.96
CA ARG A 162 -6.88 2.27 -12.79
C ARG A 162 -6.62 3.47 -11.89
N GLN A 163 -5.36 3.84 -11.70
CA GLN A 163 -5.01 5.06 -10.96
C GLN A 163 -5.62 6.30 -11.62
N GLY A 164 -5.61 6.39 -12.94
CA GLY A 164 -6.10 7.53 -13.70
C GLY A 164 -5.38 8.84 -13.37
N PHE A 165 -5.74 9.90 -14.06
CA PHE A 165 -5.08 11.21 -13.87
C PHE A 165 -5.33 11.81 -12.47
N LYS A 166 -6.56 11.70 -11.95
CA LYS A 166 -6.89 12.23 -10.63
C LYS A 166 -6.18 11.46 -9.52
N GLY A 167 -6.12 10.14 -9.63
CA GLY A 167 -5.40 9.29 -8.68
C GLY A 167 -3.89 9.55 -8.73
N ALA A 168 -3.30 9.69 -9.92
CA ALA A 168 -1.88 10.02 -10.07
C ALA A 168 -1.50 11.34 -9.40
N ALA A 169 -2.42 12.32 -9.37
CA ALA A 169 -2.22 13.60 -8.69
C ALA A 169 -2.13 13.50 -7.16
N VAL A 170 -2.53 12.37 -6.60
CA VAL A 170 -2.35 12.03 -5.17
C VAL A 170 -1.23 11.02 -5.00
N TYR A 171 -1.19 9.97 -5.82
CA TYR A 171 -0.20 8.89 -5.75
C TYR A 171 1.24 9.41 -5.87
N VAL A 172 1.54 10.24 -6.88
CA VAL A 172 2.91 10.70 -7.11
C VAL A 172 3.47 11.50 -5.92
N PRO A 173 2.79 12.55 -5.40
CA PRO A 173 3.28 13.25 -4.21
C PRO A 173 3.25 12.38 -2.95
N TRP A 174 2.31 11.44 -2.81
CA TRP A 174 2.26 10.49 -1.69
C TRP A 174 3.51 9.59 -1.62
N ILE A 175 3.95 9.03 -2.74
CA ILE A 175 5.22 8.28 -2.79
C ILE A 175 6.40 9.13 -2.30
N LEU A 176 6.40 10.40 -2.66
CA LEU A 176 7.50 11.32 -2.32
C LEU A 176 7.45 11.84 -0.88
N ASP A 177 6.31 11.73 -0.22
CA ASP A 177 6.09 12.29 1.11
C ASP A 177 6.83 11.46 2.18
N GLY A 178 7.85 12.06 2.80
CA GLY A 178 8.71 11.38 3.78
C GLY A 178 9.69 10.35 3.18
N ALA A 179 9.74 10.19 1.85
CA ALA A 179 10.68 9.26 1.22
C ALA A 179 12.13 9.75 1.34
N PRO A 180 13.10 8.84 1.55
CA PRO A 180 14.53 9.15 1.48
C PRO A 180 14.93 9.78 0.13
N ASN A 181 15.95 10.64 0.13
CA ASN A 181 16.38 11.35 -1.08
C ASN A 181 16.76 10.42 -2.24
N GLU A 182 17.32 9.26 -1.95
CA GLU A 182 17.68 8.27 -2.97
C GLU A 182 16.45 7.65 -3.63
N GLU A 183 15.47 7.24 -2.84
CA GLU A 183 14.18 6.72 -3.29
C GLU A 183 13.42 7.76 -4.14
N ARG A 184 13.38 9.02 -3.67
CA ARG A 184 12.79 10.14 -4.43
C ARG A 184 13.44 10.30 -5.80
N ARG A 185 14.79 10.23 -5.87
CA ARG A 185 15.51 10.35 -7.14
C ARG A 185 15.21 9.18 -8.08
N ARG A 186 15.22 7.95 -7.56
CA ARG A 186 14.88 6.75 -8.35
C ARG A 186 13.47 6.84 -8.91
N PHE A 187 12.50 7.13 -8.05
CA PHE A 187 11.10 7.26 -8.43
C PHE A 187 10.88 8.34 -9.49
N LEU A 188 11.38 9.57 -9.25
CA LEU A 188 11.25 10.67 -10.20
C LEU A 188 11.97 10.38 -11.53
N GLY A 189 13.08 9.65 -11.50
CA GLY A 189 13.81 9.23 -12.71
C GLY A 189 13.04 8.22 -13.55
N ALA A 190 12.14 7.44 -12.95
CA ALA A 190 11.28 6.49 -13.65
C ALA A 190 10.02 7.13 -14.26
N LEU A 191 9.71 8.39 -13.88
CA LEU A 191 8.53 9.11 -14.40
C LEU A 191 8.86 9.89 -15.67
N PRO A 192 7.90 10.02 -16.60
CA PRO A 192 8.03 10.94 -17.74
C PRO A 192 8.24 12.38 -17.27
N ALA A 193 9.12 13.14 -17.95
CA ALA A 193 9.43 14.53 -17.58
C ALA A 193 8.20 15.44 -17.43
N PRO A 194 7.14 15.36 -18.26
CA PRO A 194 5.92 16.14 -18.05
C PRO A 194 5.22 15.84 -16.72
N VAL A 195 5.23 14.57 -16.27
CA VAL A 195 4.63 14.15 -14.98
C VAL A 195 5.42 14.74 -13.81
N THR A 196 6.74 14.69 -13.88
CA THR A 196 7.62 15.26 -12.85
C THR A 196 7.41 16.77 -12.72
N LEU A 197 7.31 17.49 -13.86
CA LEU A 197 7.03 18.93 -13.88
C LEU A 197 5.65 19.25 -13.30
N LEU A 198 4.63 18.49 -13.71
CA LEU A 198 3.26 18.66 -13.24
C LEU A 198 3.16 18.39 -11.73
N ASN A 199 3.85 17.34 -11.24
CA ASN A 199 3.94 17.08 -9.81
C ASN A 199 4.54 18.27 -9.06
N ARG A 200 5.69 18.76 -9.50
CA ARG A 200 6.40 19.87 -8.85
C ARG A 200 5.55 21.16 -8.77
N LEU A 201 4.83 21.48 -9.85
CA LEU A 201 4.12 22.77 -9.97
C LEU A 201 2.70 22.74 -9.41
N LEU A 202 2.01 21.61 -9.47
CA LEU A 202 0.59 21.53 -9.15
C LEU A 202 0.25 20.45 -8.12
N TRP A 203 0.70 19.21 -8.29
CA TRP A 203 0.23 18.09 -7.48
C TRP A 203 0.80 18.10 -6.07
N GLN A 204 2.11 18.25 -5.93
CA GLN A 204 2.77 18.26 -4.62
C GLN A 204 2.33 19.45 -3.74
N PRO A 205 2.25 20.71 -4.23
CA PRO A 205 1.71 21.81 -3.43
C PRO A 205 0.24 21.60 -3.01
N ARG A 206 -0.55 20.97 -3.89
CA ARG A 206 -1.95 20.62 -3.55
C ARG A 206 -2.03 19.51 -2.51
N TYR A 207 -1.23 18.44 -2.67
CA TYR A 207 -1.16 17.34 -1.74
C TYR A 207 -0.77 17.80 -0.32
N LEU A 208 0.26 18.62 -0.21
CA LEU A 208 0.70 19.18 1.09
C LEU A 208 -0.41 19.99 1.78
N ARG A 209 -1.26 20.68 1.02
CA ARG A 209 -2.42 21.39 1.58
C ARG A 209 -3.53 20.49 2.09
N LEU A 210 -3.60 19.22 1.65
CA LEU A 210 -4.56 18.26 2.17
C LEU A 210 -4.23 17.84 3.61
N GLY A 211 -2.98 17.98 4.03
CA GLY A 211 -2.57 17.74 5.41
C GLY A 211 -2.89 16.34 5.91
N PHE A 212 -2.64 15.31 5.10
CA PHE A 212 -3.01 13.92 5.42
C PHE A 212 -2.53 13.46 6.80
N TRP A 213 -1.39 13.99 7.25
CA TRP A 213 -0.76 13.58 8.51
C TRP A 213 -0.73 14.69 9.57
N GLY A 214 -1.48 15.79 9.36
CA GLY A 214 -1.46 16.96 10.22
C GLY A 214 -0.29 17.91 9.92
N ALA A 215 -0.27 19.09 10.56
CA ALA A 215 0.84 20.01 10.44
C ALA A 215 1.98 19.53 11.35
N GLY A 216 3.05 18.95 10.78
CA GLY A 216 4.26 18.64 11.54
C GLY A 216 4.84 17.24 11.40
N SER A 217 4.55 16.52 10.31
CA SER A 217 5.31 15.30 9.95
C SER A 217 6.47 15.61 9.01
#